data_b3be4fab20073eb9e945887e3cd8e326
#
_entry.id   b3be4fab20073eb9e945887e3cd8e326
#
_cell.length_a   1.000
_cell.length_b   1.000
_cell.length_c   1.000
_cell.angle_alpha   90.00
_cell.angle_beta   90.00
_cell.angle_gamma   90.00
#
_symmetry.space_group_name_H-M   'P 1'
#
loop_
_entity.id
_entity.type
_entity.pdbx_description
1 polymer ?
#
loop_
_entity_poly.entity_id
_entity_poly.type
_entity_poly.pdbx_seq_one_letter_code
_entity_poly.pdbx_strand_id
1 'polypeptide(L)'
;MGYDVHTEKGFVNRGNLHRMKKLMRLARQGDRMTLAFLGGSITQGSVSSQYTNCYAYLVYDWFVRRFPKTAFTYVNAGVGGTTSQFGVSRVEEDVLAFKPDFVIIEFSVNDDNTDFYQETYEGLVRKVYGNQFAPAVLLVHNIFYDSGVSAEEKHREIGAHYQLPSVSMKPTVYAQV
;
A
#
# COMPACT_ATOMS: atom_id res chain seq x y z
N MET A 1 -16.54 -8.14 -21.63
CA MET A 1 -15.42 -7.34 -22.16
C MET A 1 -14.27 -7.47 -21.15
N GLY A 2 -13.10 -7.93 -21.56
CA GLY A 2 -11.92 -7.95 -20.69
C GLY A 2 -11.20 -6.61 -20.79
N TYR A 3 -10.82 -6.04 -19.66
CA TYR A 3 -9.95 -4.86 -19.62
C TYR A 3 -8.51 -5.30 -19.94
N ASP A 4 -7.83 -4.59 -20.82
CA ASP A 4 -6.41 -4.81 -21.10
C ASP A 4 -5.58 -4.00 -20.09
N VAL A 5 -5.22 -4.65 -18.97
CA VAL A 5 -4.54 -3.97 -17.85
C VAL A 5 -3.04 -3.85 -18.14
N HIS A 6 -2.60 -2.66 -18.47
CA HIS A 6 -1.18 -2.32 -18.69
C HIS A 6 -0.44 -2.14 -17.36
N THR A 7 -0.09 -3.23 -16.70
CA THR A 7 0.55 -3.20 -15.37
C THR A 7 1.89 -2.45 -15.34
N GLU A 8 2.63 -2.44 -16.45
CA GLU A 8 3.90 -1.72 -16.58
C GLU A 8 3.74 -0.19 -16.47
N LYS A 9 2.59 0.35 -16.89
CA LYS A 9 2.27 1.78 -16.77
C LYS A 9 1.95 2.20 -15.35
N GLY A 10 1.54 1.24 -14.50
CA GLY A 10 1.22 1.49 -13.10
C GLY A 10 2.43 1.79 -12.23
N PHE A 11 3.63 1.49 -12.70
CA PHE A 11 4.83 1.70 -11.93
C PHE A 11 5.30 3.16 -12.04
N VAL A 12 4.82 4.03 -11.12
CA VAL A 12 5.06 5.48 -11.20
C VAL A 12 6.34 5.93 -10.49
N ASN A 13 6.85 5.14 -9.56
CA ASN A 13 8.19 5.34 -8.98
C ASN A 13 8.82 3.99 -8.65
N ARG A 14 10.01 3.74 -9.15
CA ARG A 14 10.78 2.54 -8.81
C ARG A 14 11.40 2.60 -7.43
N GLY A 15 11.85 3.78 -7.05
CA GLY A 15 12.52 3.99 -5.79
C GLY A 15 13.71 3.06 -5.52
N ASN A 16 14.07 2.94 -4.26
CA ASN A 16 15.09 2.01 -3.80
C ASN A 16 14.48 0.66 -3.42
N LEU A 17 14.69 -0.34 -4.23
CA LEU A 17 14.14 -1.68 -4.04
C LEU A 17 14.93 -2.57 -3.05
N HIS A 18 15.91 -2.02 -2.31
CA HIS A 18 16.76 -2.83 -1.43
C HIS A 18 15.94 -3.63 -0.40
N ARG A 19 15.03 -2.97 0.33
CA ARG A 19 14.17 -3.63 1.33
C ARG A 19 13.19 -4.62 0.68
N MET A 20 12.68 -4.31 -0.51
CA MET A 20 11.82 -5.22 -1.27
C MET A 20 12.57 -6.49 -1.71
N LYS A 21 13.82 -6.33 -2.18
CA LYS A 21 14.68 -7.48 -2.53
C LYS A 21 15.01 -8.34 -1.30
N LYS A 22 15.26 -7.69 -0.14
CA LYS A 22 15.45 -8.40 1.14
C LYS A 22 14.21 -9.21 1.50
N LEU A 23 13.02 -8.59 1.46
CA LEU A 23 11.72 -9.24 1.69
C LEU A 23 11.57 -10.50 0.84
N MET A 24 11.77 -10.37 -0.48
CA MET A 24 11.64 -11.50 -1.42
C MET A 24 12.66 -12.63 -1.17
N ARG A 25 13.85 -12.28 -0.72
CA ARG A 25 14.86 -13.27 -0.34
C ARG A 25 14.46 -14.05 0.90
N LEU A 26 14.04 -13.35 1.97
CA LEU A 26 13.58 -13.98 3.21
C LEU A 26 12.34 -14.86 2.98
N ALA A 27 11.39 -14.39 2.16
CA ALA A 27 10.24 -15.19 1.78
C ALA A 27 10.62 -16.50 1.05
N ARG A 28 11.70 -16.53 0.27
CA ARG A 28 12.20 -17.77 -0.34
C ARG A 28 12.84 -18.72 0.66
N GLN A 29 13.40 -18.21 1.75
CA GLN A 29 14.07 -18.99 2.78
C GLN A 29 13.09 -19.73 3.71
N GLY A 30 11.84 -19.28 3.79
CA GLY A 30 10.80 -19.92 4.59
C GLY A 30 10.66 -19.32 6.00
N ASP A 31 11.08 -18.07 6.20
CA ASP A 31 10.92 -17.35 7.46
C ASP A 31 9.45 -17.01 7.75
N ARG A 32 9.13 -16.78 9.03
CA ARG A 32 7.82 -16.17 9.38
C ARG A 32 7.83 -14.70 9.04
N MET A 33 6.78 -14.23 8.37
CA MET A 33 6.71 -12.85 7.89
C MET A 33 5.32 -12.24 8.11
N THR A 34 5.29 -10.95 8.42
CA THR A 34 4.05 -10.18 8.57
C THR A 34 3.90 -9.21 7.41
N LEU A 35 2.76 -9.30 6.73
CA LEU A 35 2.35 -8.41 5.65
C LEU A 35 1.22 -7.52 6.17
N ALA A 36 1.42 -6.21 6.21
CA ALA A 36 0.45 -5.25 6.71
C ALA A 36 -0.04 -4.32 5.59
N PHE A 37 -1.31 -3.97 5.67
CA PHE A 37 -2.01 -3.12 4.69
C PHE A 37 -2.70 -2.00 5.46
N LEU A 38 -2.28 -0.76 5.24
CA LEU A 38 -2.78 0.41 5.93
C LEU A 38 -3.47 1.35 4.93
N GLY A 39 -4.72 1.70 5.20
CA GLY A 39 -5.46 2.56 4.28
C GLY A 39 -6.90 2.83 4.68
N GLY A 40 -7.66 3.32 3.73
CA GLY A 40 -9.08 3.61 3.85
C GLY A 40 -9.98 2.42 3.53
N SER A 41 -11.17 2.71 2.98
CA SER A 41 -12.20 1.72 2.62
C SER A 41 -11.74 0.71 1.55
N ILE A 42 -10.90 1.14 0.60
CA ILE A 42 -10.39 0.26 -0.45
C ILE A 42 -9.47 -0.81 0.17
N THR A 43 -8.62 -0.43 1.11
CA THR A 43 -7.76 -1.36 1.85
C THR A 43 -8.58 -2.27 2.76
N GLN A 44 -9.61 -1.73 3.43
CA GLN A 44 -10.54 -2.52 4.23
C GLN A 44 -11.25 -3.61 3.40
N GLY A 45 -11.47 -3.36 2.12
CA GLY A 45 -12.21 -4.25 1.22
C GLY A 45 -13.69 -3.92 1.10
N SER A 46 -14.07 -2.66 1.41
CA SER A 46 -15.45 -2.19 1.19
C SER A 46 -15.85 -2.35 -0.27
N VAL A 47 -17.10 -2.75 -0.48
CA VAL A 47 -17.70 -3.01 -1.82
C VAL A 47 -17.07 -4.20 -2.57
N SER A 48 -16.11 -4.91 -1.98
CA SER A 48 -15.66 -6.18 -2.54
C SER A 48 -16.77 -7.22 -2.42
N SER A 49 -17.01 -8.01 -3.46
CA SER A 49 -18.04 -9.05 -3.48
C SER A 49 -17.83 -10.10 -2.37
N GLN A 50 -16.59 -10.32 -1.99
CA GLN A 50 -16.15 -11.15 -0.87
C GLN A 50 -14.90 -10.53 -0.26
N TYR A 51 -14.67 -10.72 1.02
CA TYR A 51 -13.46 -10.27 1.73
C TYR A 51 -12.16 -10.68 1.01
N THR A 52 -12.12 -11.88 0.47
CA THR A 52 -10.97 -12.44 -0.25
C THR A 52 -10.73 -11.81 -1.63
N ASN A 53 -11.62 -10.94 -2.09
CA ASN A 53 -11.50 -10.25 -3.38
C ASN A 53 -10.94 -8.83 -3.27
N CYS A 54 -10.69 -8.31 -2.05
CA CYS A 54 -10.03 -7.02 -1.89
C CYS A 54 -8.53 -7.13 -2.25
N TYR A 55 -7.96 -6.04 -2.74
CA TYR A 55 -6.57 -6.04 -3.19
C TYR A 55 -5.59 -6.49 -2.10
N ALA A 56 -5.83 -6.08 -0.86
CA ALA A 56 -4.99 -6.42 0.27
C ALA A 56 -4.89 -7.95 0.47
N TYR A 57 -6.05 -8.63 0.43
CA TYR A 57 -6.07 -10.09 0.53
C TYR A 57 -5.46 -10.76 -0.70
N LEU A 58 -5.72 -10.24 -1.91
CA LEU A 58 -5.14 -10.80 -3.15
C LEU A 58 -3.61 -10.72 -3.17
N VAL A 59 -3.03 -9.62 -2.66
CA VAL A 59 -1.58 -9.51 -2.51
C VAL A 59 -1.05 -10.50 -1.48
N TYR A 60 -1.72 -10.60 -0.32
CA TYR A 60 -1.36 -11.60 0.68
C TYR A 60 -1.40 -13.03 0.12
N ASP A 61 -2.49 -13.41 -0.54
CA ASP A 61 -2.67 -14.73 -1.15
C ASP A 61 -1.63 -15.02 -2.23
N TRP A 62 -1.23 -13.98 -3.01
CA TRP A 62 -0.12 -14.11 -3.94
C TRP A 62 1.19 -14.48 -3.23
N PHE A 63 1.52 -13.85 -2.09
CA PHE A 63 2.70 -14.22 -1.31
C PHE A 63 2.61 -15.65 -0.79
N VAL A 64 1.48 -16.06 -0.23
CA VAL A 64 1.25 -17.43 0.28
C VAL A 64 1.47 -18.46 -0.83
N ARG A 65 0.87 -18.24 -1.99
CA ARG A 65 1.02 -19.17 -3.14
C ARG A 65 2.43 -19.16 -3.72
N ARG A 66 3.08 -17.99 -3.75
CA ARG A 66 4.41 -17.85 -4.36
C ARG A 66 5.54 -18.39 -3.48
N PHE A 67 5.35 -18.36 -2.16
CA PHE A 67 6.35 -18.77 -1.17
C PHE A 67 5.77 -19.79 -0.16
N PRO A 68 5.46 -21.00 -0.60
CA PRO A 68 4.70 -21.99 0.22
C PRO A 68 5.43 -22.49 1.45
N LYS A 69 6.74 -22.21 1.59
CA LYS A 69 7.54 -22.56 2.77
C LYS A 69 7.47 -21.51 3.87
N THR A 70 6.94 -20.32 3.58
CA THR A 70 6.88 -19.20 4.51
C THR A 70 5.51 -19.11 5.16
N ALA A 71 5.48 -18.96 6.48
CA ALA A 71 4.25 -18.70 7.21
C ALA A 71 4.01 -17.19 7.24
N PHE A 72 2.98 -16.72 6.52
CA PHE A 72 2.60 -15.32 6.47
C PHE A 72 1.50 -14.97 7.46
N THR A 73 1.69 -13.87 8.19
CA THR A 73 0.63 -13.21 8.97
C THR A 73 0.04 -12.08 8.14
N TYR A 74 -1.28 -12.04 8.04
CA TYR A 74 -2.03 -10.99 7.36
C TYR A 74 -2.56 -9.97 8.37
N VAL A 75 -2.21 -8.70 8.18
CA VAL A 75 -2.71 -7.57 8.99
C VAL A 75 -3.38 -6.58 8.06
N ASN A 76 -4.70 -6.49 8.12
CA ASN A 76 -5.45 -5.48 7.37
C ASN A 76 -5.90 -4.37 8.33
N ALA A 77 -5.22 -3.24 8.26
CA ALA A 77 -5.48 -2.01 9.00
C ALA A 77 -6.25 -0.97 8.15
N GLY A 78 -7.08 -1.42 7.22
CA GLY A 78 -7.99 -0.57 6.47
C GLY A 78 -9.20 -0.18 7.31
N VAL A 79 -9.52 1.13 7.37
CA VAL A 79 -10.71 1.66 8.04
C VAL A 79 -11.44 2.61 7.09
N GLY A 80 -12.69 2.27 6.76
CA GLY A 80 -13.49 3.01 5.79
C GLY A 80 -13.70 4.48 6.17
N GLY A 81 -13.64 5.39 5.19
CA GLY A 81 -13.86 6.81 5.38
C GLY A 81 -12.76 7.56 6.12
N THR A 82 -11.58 6.95 6.30
CA THR A 82 -10.47 7.58 7.03
C THR A 82 -9.36 8.06 6.10
N THR A 83 -8.67 9.10 6.53
CA THR A 83 -7.57 9.78 5.84
C THR A 83 -6.22 9.40 6.44
N SER A 84 -5.12 9.84 5.81
CA SER A 84 -3.77 9.68 6.33
C SER A 84 -3.57 10.35 7.70
N GLN A 85 -4.31 11.43 8.01
CA GLN A 85 -4.32 12.07 9.32
C GLN A 85 -4.74 11.08 10.42
N PHE A 86 -5.81 10.32 10.20
CA PHE A 86 -6.21 9.27 11.13
C PHE A 86 -5.24 8.09 11.08
N GLY A 87 -4.73 7.76 9.89
CA GLY A 87 -3.73 6.71 9.69
C GLY A 87 -2.49 6.92 10.55
N VAL A 88 -1.94 8.15 10.59
CA VAL A 88 -0.72 8.46 11.36
C VAL A 88 -0.92 8.35 12.88
N SER A 89 -2.15 8.55 13.38
CA SER A 89 -2.45 8.44 14.81
C SER A 89 -2.52 6.99 15.31
N ARG A 90 -2.95 6.06 14.45
CA ARG A 90 -3.20 4.66 14.81
C ARG A 90 -2.15 3.66 14.32
N VAL A 91 -1.20 4.09 13.49
CA VAL A 91 -0.23 3.19 12.83
C VAL A 91 0.62 2.37 13.80
N GLU A 92 0.92 2.91 14.98
CA GLU A 92 1.70 2.21 16.00
C GLU A 92 0.97 0.95 16.49
N GLU A 93 -0.32 1.08 16.81
CA GLU A 93 -1.13 -0.01 17.35
C GLU A 93 -1.60 -0.96 16.26
N ASP A 94 -2.06 -0.43 15.13
CA ASP A 94 -2.73 -1.21 14.09
C ASP A 94 -1.76 -1.91 13.14
N VAL A 95 -0.51 -1.44 13.05
CA VAL A 95 0.48 -1.93 12.09
C VAL A 95 1.81 -2.26 12.76
N LEU A 96 2.47 -1.29 13.41
CA LEU A 96 3.85 -1.45 13.87
C LEU A 96 3.98 -2.38 15.07
N ALA A 97 2.94 -2.51 15.90
CA ALA A 97 2.88 -3.50 16.98
C ALA A 97 3.03 -4.95 16.48
N PHE A 98 2.65 -5.23 15.23
CA PHE A 98 2.79 -6.53 14.59
C PHE A 98 4.17 -6.78 13.97
N LYS A 99 5.11 -5.83 14.09
CA LYS A 99 6.48 -5.91 13.56
C LYS A 99 6.51 -6.32 12.08
N PRO A 100 5.86 -5.55 11.17
CA PRO A 100 5.70 -5.97 9.80
C PRO A 100 7.03 -6.02 9.04
N ASP A 101 7.15 -6.99 8.14
CA ASP A 101 8.23 -7.10 7.16
C ASP A 101 7.90 -6.33 5.88
N PHE A 102 6.61 -6.16 5.61
CA PHE A 102 6.09 -5.44 4.46
C PHE A 102 4.86 -4.63 4.82
N VAL A 103 4.81 -3.38 4.36
CA VAL A 103 3.66 -2.50 4.54
C VAL A 103 3.25 -1.89 3.20
N ILE A 104 1.98 -2.01 2.85
CA ILE A 104 1.36 -1.21 1.79
C ILE A 104 0.58 -0.06 2.43
N ILE A 105 0.75 1.15 1.89
CA ILE A 105 0.06 2.37 2.34
C ILE A 105 -0.79 2.91 1.20
N GLU A 106 -2.10 3.13 1.46
CA GLU A 106 -3.07 3.63 0.49
C GLU A 106 -4.07 4.58 1.15
N PHE A 107 -4.03 5.89 0.81
CA PHE A 107 -4.98 6.91 1.27
C PHE A 107 -5.35 7.92 0.17
N SER A 108 -4.89 7.71 -1.05
CA SER A 108 -4.97 8.70 -2.13
C SER A 108 -6.40 9.06 -2.55
N VAL A 109 -7.38 8.21 -2.25
CA VAL A 109 -8.81 8.46 -2.53
C VAL A 109 -9.48 9.25 -1.40
N ASN A 110 -8.99 9.14 -0.18
CA ASN A 110 -9.59 9.76 0.99
C ASN A 110 -8.95 11.09 1.37
N ASP A 111 -7.67 11.26 1.04
CA ASP A 111 -6.97 12.52 1.24
C ASP A 111 -7.30 13.49 0.09
N ASP A 112 -7.39 14.79 0.40
CA ASP A 112 -7.40 15.83 -0.61
C ASP A 112 -5.98 16.15 -1.09
N ASN A 113 -5.83 16.63 -2.32
CA ASN A 113 -4.52 17.00 -2.88
C ASN A 113 -4.04 18.35 -2.35
N THR A 114 -3.83 18.45 -1.03
CA THR A 114 -3.46 19.67 -0.28
C THR A 114 -2.17 19.47 0.50
N ASP A 115 -1.53 20.57 0.91
CA ASP A 115 -0.31 20.53 1.72
C ASP A 115 -0.56 19.89 3.08
N PHE A 116 -1.74 20.10 3.68
CA PHE A 116 -2.12 19.47 4.94
C PHE A 116 -2.07 17.92 4.85
N TYR A 117 -2.67 17.34 3.81
CA TYR A 117 -2.64 15.90 3.63
C TYR A 117 -1.27 15.39 3.16
N GLN A 118 -0.49 16.22 2.47
CA GLN A 118 0.91 15.91 2.20
C GLN A 118 1.72 15.74 3.49
N GLU A 119 1.57 16.66 4.45
CA GLU A 119 2.25 16.60 5.75
C GLU A 119 1.81 15.37 6.57
N THR A 120 0.50 15.10 6.64
CA THR A 120 0.00 13.94 7.40
C THR A 120 0.44 12.62 6.77
N TYR A 121 0.42 12.53 5.45
CA TYR A 121 0.89 11.35 4.72
C TYR A 121 2.40 11.17 4.86
N GLU A 122 3.18 12.26 4.82
CA GLU A 122 4.63 12.20 5.10
C GLU A 122 4.89 11.70 6.52
N GLY A 123 4.21 12.25 7.51
CA GLY A 123 4.31 11.81 8.90
C GLY A 123 4.06 10.31 9.07
N LEU A 124 3.04 9.80 8.37
CA LEU A 124 2.72 8.37 8.32
C LEU A 124 3.84 7.55 7.69
N VAL A 125 4.28 7.96 6.49
CA VAL A 125 5.37 7.27 5.76
C VAL A 125 6.65 7.24 6.59
N ARG A 126 7.01 8.35 7.24
CA ARG A 126 8.19 8.44 8.12
C ARG A 126 8.12 7.46 9.29
N LYS A 127 6.97 7.37 9.98
CA LYS A 127 6.78 6.42 11.07
C LYS A 127 6.99 4.98 10.62
N VAL A 128 6.42 4.60 9.48
CA VAL A 128 6.54 3.24 8.94
C VAL A 128 7.94 2.97 8.43
N TYR A 129 8.44 3.83 7.53
CA TYR A 129 9.74 3.61 6.88
C TYR A 129 10.93 3.77 7.81
N GLY A 130 10.85 4.70 8.78
CA GLY A 130 11.88 4.93 9.81
C GLY A 130 11.82 3.96 10.98
N ASN A 131 10.84 3.05 11.02
CA ASN A 131 10.68 2.11 12.13
C ASN A 131 11.89 1.18 12.26
N GLN A 132 12.22 0.78 13.50
CA GLN A 132 13.36 -0.10 13.81
C GLN A 132 13.33 -1.46 13.12
N PHE A 133 12.15 -1.97 12.76
CA PHE A 133 11.98 -3.23 12.01
C PHE A 133 12.32 -3.06 10.54
N ALA A 134 12.46 -1.83 10.06
CA ALA A 134 12.81 -1.48 8.69
C ALA A 134 12.00 -2.24 7.61
N PRO A 135 10.65 -2.21 7.66
CA PRO A 135 9.82 -2.92 6.70
C PRO A 135 10.09 -2.46 5.27
N ALA A 136 9.87 -3.34 4.31
CA ALA A 136 9.68 -2.93 2.92
C ALA A 136 8.37 -2.14 2.82
N VAL A 137 8.35 -1.03 2.08
CA VAL A 137 7.15 -0.19 1.92
C VAL A 137 6.82 -0.07 0.44
N LEU A 138 5.54 -0.20 0.11
CA LEU A 138 4.97 0.08 -1.21
C LEU A 138 3.85 1.10 -1.05
N LEU A 139 3.90 2.18 -1.80
CA LEU A 139 2.82 3.15 -1.88
C LEU A 139 1.87 2.79 -3.02
N VAL A 140 0.57 2.79 -2.75
CA VAL A 140 -0.47 2.52 -3.73
C VAL A 140 -1.33 3.76 -3.89
N HIS A 141 -1.50 4.20 -5.14
CA HIS A 141 -2.32 5.36 -5.48
C HIS A 141 -3.55 4.88 -6.26
N ASN A 142 -4.69 4.95 -5.60
CA ASN A 142 -6.00 4.74 -6.20
C ASN A 142 -6.62 6.06 -6.66
N ILE A 143 -7.73 5.97 -7.34
CA ILE A 143 -8.43 7.09 -7.93
C ILE A 143 -9.94 6.85 -7.83
N PHE A 144 -10.72 7.91 -7.68
CA PHE A 144 -12.16 7.83 -7.94
C PHE A 144 -12.42 7.62 -9.44
N TYR A 145 -13.03 6.51 -9.79
CA TYR A 145 -13.22 6.13 -11.19
C TYR A 145 -14.28 6.96 -11.92
N ASP A 146 -15.16 7.65 -11.20
CA ASP A 146 -16.17 8.55 -11.75
C ASP A 146 -15.64 9.95 -12.05
N SER A 147 -14.69 10.45 -11.25
CA SER A 147 -14.22 11.84 -11.30
C SER A 147 -12.73 11.98 -11.64
N GLY A 148 -11.96 10.92 -11.50
CA GLY A 148 -10.51 10.97 -11.65
C GLY A 148 -9.78 11.70 -10.51
N VAL A 149 -10.49 12.01 -9.41
CA VAL A 149 -9.92 12.72 -8.26
C VAL A 149 -9.05 11.76 -7.42
N SER A 150 -7.91 12.28 -6.98
CA SER A 150 -6.94 11.56 -6.14
C SER A 150 -5.92 12.53 -5.56
N ALA A 151 -5.42 12.27 -4.36
CA ALA A 151 -4.26 12.97 -3.79
C ALA A 151 -2.91 12.41 -4.30
N GLU A 152 -2.93 11.65 -5.38
CA GLU A 152 -1.75 10.97 -5.93
C GLU A 152 -0.56 11.90 -6.14
N GLU A 153 -0.79 13.14 -6.60
CA GLU A 153 0.29 14.10 -6.89
C GLU A 153 1.14 14.35 -5.65
N LYS A 154 0.51 14.74 -4.54
CA LYS A 154 1.18 14.99 -3.25
C LYS A 154 1.83 13.72 -2.67
N HIS A 155 1.13 12.60 -2.74
CA HIS A 155 1.67 11.33 -2.26
C HIS A 155 2.88 10.84 -3.06
N ARG A 156 2.92 11.11 -4.37
CA ARG A 156 4.08 10.77 -5.22
C ARG A 156 5.30 11.60 -4.89
N GLU A 157 5.16 12.87 -4.52
CA GLU A 157 6.27 13.70 -4.06
C GLU A 157 6.93 13.09 -2.82
N ILE A 158 6.14 12.60 -1.87
CA ILE A 158 6.64 11.89 -0.68
C ILE A 158 7.32 10.58 -1.08
N GLY A 159 6.71 9.80 -1.97
CA GLY A 159 7.31 8.58 -2.50
C GLY A 159 8.67 8.83 -3.17
N ALA A 160 8.78 9.89 -3.95
CA ALA A 160 10.02 10.29 -4.60
C ALA A 160 11.10 10.73 -3.59
N HIS A 161 10.72 11.56 -2.60
CA HIS A 161 11.62 12.04 -1.56
C HIS A 161 12.26 10.90 -0.77
N TYR A 162 11.46 9.93 -0.31
CA TYR A 162 11.93 8.76 0.44
C TYR A 162 12.41 7.62 -0.45
N GLN A 163 12.46 7.80 -1.77
CA GLN A 163 12.83 6.78 -2.75
C GLN A 163 12.04 5.47 -2.56
N LEU A 164 10.74 5.58 -2.30
CA LEU A 164 9.86 4.43 -2.12
C LEU A 164 9.23 3.98 -3.43
N PRO A 165 9.16 2.66 -3.69
CA PRO A 165 8.40 2.17 -4.82
C PRO A 165 6.94 2.56 -4.69
N SER A 166 6.33 3.00 -5.80
CA SER A 166 4.92 3.34 -5.84
C SER A 166 4.25 2.93 -7.14
N VAL A 167 2.99 2.55 -7.02
CA VAL A 167 2.12 2.14 -8.14
C VAL A 167 0.85 2.97 -8.16
N SER A 168 0.34 3.25 -9.36
CA SER A 168 -0.88 4.01 -9.59
C SER A 168 -1.88 3.24 -10.42
N MET A 169 -3.15 3.32 -10.03
CA MET A 169 -4.27 2.75 -10.80
C MET A 169 -4.70 3.66 -11.94
N LYS A 170 -4.32 4.94 -11.94
CA LYS A 170 -4.72 5.90 -12.96
C LYS A 170 -4.25 5.51 -14.36
N PRO A 171 -2.97 5.24 -14.63
CA PRO A 171 -2.50 4.89 -15.96
C PRO A 171 -2.79 3.43 -16.35
N THR A 172 -3.19 2.58 -15.40
CA THR A 172 -3.43 1.14 -15.65
C THR A 172 -4.87 0.83 -15.97
N VAL A 173 -5.79 1.33 -15.14
CA VAL A 173 -7.21 0.97 -15.18
C VAL A 173 -8.07 2.15 -15.59
N TYR A 174 -7.85 3.33 -14.98
CA TYR A 174 -8.71 4.51 -15.19
C TYR A 174 -8.75 4.97 -16.65
N ALA A 175 -7.64 4.85 -17.37
CA ALA A 175 -7.59 5.21 -18.80
C ALA A 175 -8.48 4.33 -19.69
N GLN A 176 -9.10 3.27 -19.15
CA GLN A 176 -9.97 2.33 -19.87
C GLN A 176 -11.44 2.38 -19.39
N VAL A 177 -11.74 3.20 -18.40
CA VAL A 177 -13.09 3.41 -17.85
C VAL A 177 -13.66 4.73 -18.33
#